data_4213ac4a731c83d207f24a43faf1e689
#
_entry.id   4213ac4a731c83d207f24a43faf1e689
#
_cell.length_a   1.000
_cell.length_b   1.000
_cell.length_c   1.000
_cell.angle_alpha   90.00
_cell.angle_beta   90.00
_cell.angle_gamma   90.00
#
_symmetry.space_group_name_H-M   'P 1'
#
loop_
_entity.id
_entity.type
_entity.pdbx_description
1 polymer ?
#
loop_
_entity_poly.entity_id
_entity_poly.type
_entity_poly.pdbx_seq_one_letter_code
_entity_poly.pdbx_strand_id
1 'polypeptide(L)'
;MTLIFSNHRFQYEVERLFRNFINEPGIKLSTDKADAQGDFCLTEKVEYPGGAELSVDLAREGKRFCMSRSIPGGMPEKEQERELCILLYKALREYTGRDLPWGILTGVRPVKVLSKLTDAQAFQSLLVSPRKLAVSRRIEQVQKPLADSIPENSFSLYVSIPFCPTRCSYCSFVSHSVNSAAARLDEYLGRMMEEMRQLSTISRHLGLVPDTIYFGGGTPTVLSAEQLKMLFSALECFDLSHIREFTVEAGRPDTITPEKLEAIKAAGVGRISVNPQTMNDSVLKAIGRSHDSRQTEEAFLMARETGFDVINMDLIAGLPTDTFDSFAASLDAVCGLSPENITVHSLSLKRAAALFREGKEGAAGETERMIDYAHQKLAEHGYIPYYLYRQKNTADNQENTGYAKPGTESLYNTYIMEELQTILAVGAGASTKLVDRRTGRIKRITNHKYPYEYLDRFNDILENKREIFSFFV
;
A
#
# COMPACT_ATOMS: atom_id res chain seq x y z
N MET A 1 18.14 -18.90 -16.32
CA MET A 1 18.45 -17.62 -17.00
C MET A 1 19.37 -16.77 -16.14
N THR A 2 20.31 -16.02 -16.75
CA THR A 2 21.23 -15.13 -16.04
C THR A 2 20.94 -13.65 -16.41
N LEU A 3 20.78 -12.79 -15.42
CA LEU A 3 20.70 -11.32 -15.59
C LEU A 3 22.05 -10.71 -15.22
N ILE A 4 22.68 -10.02 -16.16
CA ILE A 4 24.06 -9.56 -16.08
C ILE A 4 24.10 -8.03 -16.11
N PHE A 5 24.83 -7.44 -15.17
CA PHE A 5 25.00 -6.00 -15.01
C PHE A 5 26.48 -5.63 -15.27
N SER A 6 26.78 -5.00 -16.38
CA SER A 6 28.15 -4.67 -16.76
C SER A 6 28.39 -3.16 -16.71
N ASN A 7 29.37 -2.73 -15.90
CA ASN A 7 29.87 -1.36 -15.84
C ASN A 7 28.83 -0.27 -15.50
N HIS A 8 27.75 -0.61 -14.77
CA HIS A 8 26.78 0.36 -14.26
C HIS A 8 26.28 0.00 -12.85
N ARG A 9 25.61 0.94 -12.17
CA ARG A 9 25.11 0.80 -10.80
C ARG A 9 23.59 0.62 -10.70
N PHE A 10 22.88 0.44 -11.83
CA PHE A 10 21.41 0.42 -11.93
C PHE A 10 20.81 -0.98 -11.71
N GLN A 11 21.49 -1.84 -10.94
CA GLN A 11 21.09 -3.25 -10.75
C GLN A 11 19.68 -3.40 -10.22
N TYR A 12 19.30 -2.56 -9.25
CA TYR A 12 18.00 -2.64 -8.59
C TYR A 12 16.83 -2.35 -9.55
N GLU A 13 16.92 -1.26 -10.32
CA GLU A 13 15.88 -0.82 -11.25
C GLU A 13 15.78 -1.78 -12.44
N VAL A 14 16.91 -2.20 -12.98
CA VAL A 14 17.01 -3.16 -14.08
C VAL A 14 16.41 -4.52 -13.66
N GLU A 15 16.82 -5.07 -12.52
CA GLU A 15 16.28 -6.34 -12.02
C GLU A 15 14.77 -6.25 -11.81
N ARG A 16 14.29 -5.17 -11.20
CA ARG A 16 12.86 -5.00 -10.96
C ARG A 16 12.06 -4.90 -12.24
N LEU A 17 12.52 -4.11 -13.20
CA LEU A 17 11.87 -3.99 -14.49
C LEU A 17 11.87 -5.33 -15.23
N PHE A 18 12.99 -6.04 -15.21
CA PHE A 18 13.11 -7.37 -15.80
C PHE A 18 12.11 -8.35 -15.22
N ARG A 19 11.99 -8.41 -13.86
CA ARG A 19 11.06 -9.30 -13.16
C ARG A 19 9.58 -8.96 -13.39
N ASN A 20 9.24 -7.74 -13.78
CA ASN A 20 7.88 -7.39 -14.17
C ASN A 20 7.45 -8.04 -15.49
N PHE A 21 8.40 -8.35 -16.37
CA PHE A 21 8.15 -9.08 -17.62
C PHE A 21 8.35 -10.59 -17.48
N ILE A 22 9.39 -10.99 -16.76
CA ILE A 22 9.85 -12.37 -16.60
C ILE A 22 9.97 -12.67 -15.11
N ASN A 23 8.91 -13.26 -14.54
CA ASN A 23 8.86 -13.61 -13.11
C ASN A 23 9.12 -15.10 -12.93
N GLU A 24 10.39 -15.49 -13.05
CA GLU A 24 10.81 -16.89 -12.89
C GLU A 24 11.64 -17.09 -11.62
N PRO A 25 11.44 -18.22 -10.93
CA PRO A 25 12.34 -18.63 -9.86
C PRO A 25 13.74 -18.97 -10.42
N GLY A 26 14.78 -18.69 -9.64
CA GLY A 26 16.14 -19.12 -9.98
C GLY A 26 16.87 -18.26 -11.00
N ILE A 27 16.42 -17.01 -11.28
CA ILE A 27 17.22 -16.06 -12.06
C ILE A 27 18.53 -15.78 -11.31
N LYS A 28 19.65 -16.11 -11.95
CA LYS A 28 21.00 -15.82 -11.44
C LYS A 28 21.34 -14.37 -11.74
N LEU A 29 21.89 -13.65 -10.75
CA LEU A 29 22.42 -12.31 -10.94
C LEU A 29 23.95 -12.39 -11.07
N SER A 30 24.54 -11.69 -12.04
CA SER A 30 25.97 -11.67 -12.28
C SER A 30 26.45 -10.27 -12.69
N THR A 31 27.73 -10.01 -12.49
CA THR A 31 28.43 -8.83 -13.04
C THR A 31 29.49 -9.23 -14.07
N ASP A 32 29.69 -10.52 -14.30
CA ASP A 32 30.67 -11.04 -15.24
C ASP A 32 30.01 -11.32 -16.60
N LYS A 33 30.50 -10.68 -17.64
CA LYS A 33 30.06 -10.92 -19.03
C LYS A 33 30.31 -12.36 -19.51
N ALA A 34 31.25 -13.07 -18.92
CA ALA A 34 31.52 -14.48 -19.28
C ALA A 34 30.33 -15.38 -18.95
N ASP A 35 29.43 -14.95 -18.05
CA ASP A 35 28.17 -15.62 -17.72
C ASP A 35 27.07 -15.47 -18.81
N ALA A 36 27.32 -14.70 -19.90
CA ALA A 36 26.40 -14.53 -21.03
C ALA A 36 26.35 -15.78 -21.92
N GLN A 37 25.88 -16.88 -21.36
CA GLN A 37 25.77 -18.19 -22.03
C GLN A 37 24.35 -18.74 -21.86
N GLY A 38 23.83 -19.39 -22.88
CA GLY A 38 22.46 -19.90 -22.91
C GLY A 38 21.43 -18.76 -22.86
N ASP A 39 20.48 -18.85 -21.97
CA ASP A 39 19.48 -17.79 -21.73
C ASP A 39 20.05 -16.72 -20.80
N PHE A 40 20.20 -15.50 -21.30
CA PHE A 40 20.72 -14.37 -20.53
C PHE A 40 20.07 -13.03 -20.92
N CYS A 41 20.19 -12.05 -20.06
CA CYS A 41 19.98 -10.63 -20.36
C CYS A 41 21.18 -9.84 -19.82
N LEU A 42 21.97 -9.29 -20.70
CA LEU A 42 23.10 -8.42 -20.40
C LEU A 42 22.67 -6.97 -20.57
N THR A 43 22.86 -6.18 -19.51
CA THR A 43 22.74 -4.72 -19.54
C THR A 43 24.13 -4.12 -19.32
N GLU A 44 24.54 -3.19 -20.17
CA GLU A 44 25.89 -2.69 -20.16
C GLU A 44 25.99 -1.18 -20.39
N LYS A 45 27.01 -0.58 -19.80
CA LYS A 45 27.47 0.78 -20.11
C LYS A 45 28.95 0.75 -20.51
N VAL A 46 29.27 1.26 -21.69
CA VAL A 46 30.64 1.40 -22.17
C VAL A 46 30.94 2.88 -22.31
N GLU A 47 31.91 3.38 -21.53
CA GLU A 47 32.34 4.77 -21.59
C GLU A 47 33.36 5.00 -22.70
N TYR A 48 33.26 6.15 -23.38
CA TYR A 48 34.22 6.61 -24.42
C TYR A 48 34.43 8.15 -24.29
N PRO A 49 35.45 8.72 -24.91
CA PRO A 49 35.65 10.15 -24.92
C PRO A 49 34.42 10.90 -25.45
N GLY A 50 33.78 11.69 -24.60
CA GLY A 50 32.59 12.50 -24.93
C GLY A 50 31.23 11.86 -24.61
N GLY A 51 31.18 10.62 -24.10
CA GLY A 51 29.90 9.99 -23.78
C GLY A 51 30.00 8.56 -23.30
N ALA A 52 28.90 7.86 -23.40
CA ALA A 52 28.84 6.42 -23.19
C ALA A 52 27.81 5.76 -24.10
N GLU A 53 27.97 4.48 -24.36
CA GLU A 53 26.97 3.64 -25.00
C GLU A 53 26.28 2.78 -23.92
N LEU A 54 24.97 2.84 -23.91
CA LEU A 54 24.11 1.93 -23.12
C LEU A 54 23.61 0.84 -24.06
N SER A 55 23.65 -0.41 -23.61
CA SER A 55 23.19 -1.54 -24.40
C SER A 55 22.46 -2.59 -23.59
N VAL A 56 21.57 -3.30 -24.26
CA VAL A 56 20.84 -4.46 -23.77
C VAL A 56 20.98 -5.57 -24.81
N ASP A 57 21.39 -6.74 -24.37
CA ASP A 57 21.48 -7.96 -25.19
C ASP A 57 20.70 -9.07 -24.47
N LEU A 58 19.52 -9.37 -24.97
CA LEU A 58 18.60 -10.39 -24.45
C LEU A 58 18.64 -11.59 -25.38
N ALA A 59 19.13 -12.72 -24.89
CA ALA A 59 19.09 -14.01 -25.57
C ALA A 59 18.26 -14.99 -24.75
N ARG A 60 17.19 -15.54 -25.34
CA ARG A 60 16.32 -16.50 -24.67
C ARG A 60 15.53 -17.35 -25.66
N GLU A 61 15.45 -18.65 -25.38
CA GLU A 61 14.68 -19.61 -26.17
C GLU A 61 15.01 -19.53 -27.68
N GLY A 62 16.31 -19.35 -28.01
CA GLY A 62 16.79 -19.23 -29.37
C GLY A 62 16.52 -17.88 -30.06
N LYS A 63 15.86 -16.94 -29.41
CA LYS A 63 15.66 -15.56 -29.90
C LYS A 63 16.70 -14.62 -29.29
N ARG A 64 17.09 -13.58 -30.03
CA ARG A 64 18.02 -12.56 -29.53
C ARG A 64 17.55 -11.16 -29.91
N PHE A 65 17.57 -10.25 -28.93
CA PHE A 65 17.20 -8.85 -29.10
C PHE A 65 18.32 -7.97 -28.55
N CYS A 66 18.94 -7.20 -29.44
CA CYS A 66 20.04 -6.29 -29.12
C CYS A 66 19.58 -4.86 -29.37
N MET A 67 19.71 -4.02 -28.35
CA MET A 67 19.41 -2.60 -28.44
C MET A 67 20.53 -1.79 -27.81
N SER A 68 20.88 -0.66 -28.44
CA SER A 68 21.88 0.25 -27.89
C SER A 68 21.49 1.71 -28.12
N ARG A 69 22.09 2.59 -27.35
CA ARG A 69 21.93 4.05 -27.43
C ARG A 69 23.17 4.75 -26.95
N SER A 70 23.71 5.67 -27.76
CA SER A 70 24.75 6.59 -27.33
C SER A 70 24.15 7.73 -26.50
N ILE A 71 24.79 8.06 -25.40
CA ILE A 71 24.42 9.16 -24.52
C ILE A 71 25.60 10.14 -24.38
N PRO A 72 25.32 11.46 -24.26
CA PRO A 72 26.37 12.45 -24.11
C PRO A 72 27.10 12.36 -22.75
N GLY A 73 28.35 12.78 -22.70
CA GLY A 73 29.09 12.94 -21.46
C GLY A 73 28.42 13.96 -20.55
N GLY A 74 28.47 13.68 -19.24
CA GLY A 74 27.84 14.57 -18.25
C GLY A 74 26.33 14.38 -18.07
N MET A 75 25.68 13.44 -18.76
CA MET A 75 24.27 13.10 -18.51
C MET A 75 24.10 12.66 -17.06
N PRO A 76 23.11 13.21 -16.30
CA PRO A 76 22.84 12.80 -14.92
C PRO A 76 22.59 11.30 -14.78
N GLU A 77 23.09 10.70 -13.71
CA GLU A 77 23.01 9.24 -13.47
C GLU A 77 21.56 8.71 -13.54
N LYS A 78 20.58 9.45 -13.01
CA LYS A 78 19.15 9.10 -13.13
C LYS A 78 18.62 9.10 -14.55
N GLU A 79 19.17 9.92 -15.42
CA GLU A 79 18.79 9.93 -16.84
C GLU A 79 19.43 8.76 -17.57
N GLN A 80 20.69 8.43 -17.25
CA GLN A 80 21.35 7.23 -17.80
C GLN A 80 20.60 5.95 -17.38
N GLU A 81 20.21 5.83 -16.11
CA GLU A 81 19.38 4.73 -15.60
C GLU A 81 18.07 4.61 -16.39
N ARG A 82 17.39 5.74 -16.59
CA ARG A 82 16.13 5.81 -17.34
C ARG A 82 16.30 5.34 -18.77
N GLU A 83 17.33 5.80 -19.47
CA GLU A 83 17.62 5.40 -20.86
C GLU A 83 17.91 3.89 -20.96
N LEU A 84 18.70 3.33 -20.03
CA LEU A 84 18.95 1.89 -19.97
C LEU A 84 17.67 1.09 -19.70
N CYS A 85 16.82 1.56 -18.78
CA CYS A 85 15.53 0.94 -18.53
C CYS A 85 14.57 1.01 -19.73
N ILE A 86 14.61 2.08 -20.53
CA ILE A 86 13.84 2.18 -21.79
C ILE A 86 14.31 1.13 -22.80
N LEU A 87 15.63 0.95 -22.96
CA LEU A 87 16.18 -0.08 -23.85
C LEU A 87 15.75 -1.48 -23.38
N LEU A 88 15.90 -1.75 -22.08
CA LEU A 88 15.49 -3.03 -21.49
C LEU A 88 13.98 -3.29 -21.68
N TYR A 89 13.15 -2.28 -21.41
CA TYR A 89 11.70 -2.37 -21.63
C TYR A 89 11.38 -2.77 -23.07
N LYS A 90 11.99 -2.10 -24.05
CA LYS A 90 11.77 -2.38 -25.47
C LYS A 90 12.18 -3.80 -25.86
N ALA A 91 13.36 -4.25 -25.42
CA ALA A 91 13.84 -5.61 -25.68
C ALA A 91 12.90 -6.67 -25.07
N LEU A 92 12.48 -6.47 -23.82
CA LEU A 92 11.55 -7.37 -23.13
C LEU A 92 10.15 -7.35 -23.73
N ARG A 93 9.65 -6.18 -24.16
CA ARG A 93 8.39 -6.05 -24.88
C ARG A 93 8.39 -6.82 -26.20
N GLU A 94 9.46 -6.68 -27.00
CA GLU A 94 9.60 -7.43 -28.25
C GLU A 94 9.66 -8.94 -28.03
N TYR A 95 10.36 -9.37 -26.98
CA TYR A 95 10.45 -10.80 -26.64
C TYR A 95 9.11 -11.36 -26.14
N THR A 96 8.43 -10.66 -25.21
CA THR A 96 7.23 -11.17 -24.51
C THR A 96 5.92 -10.85 -25.23
N GLY A 97 5.90 -9.86 -26.13
CA GLY A 97 4.69 -9.31 -26.74
C GLY A 97 3.81 -8.53 -25.75
N ARG A 98 4.28 -8.25 -24.53
CA ARG A 98 3.50 -7.58 -23.46
C ARG A 98 3.92 -6.13 -23.30
N ASP A 99 2.96 -5.26 -23.06
CA ASP A 99 3.17 -3.90 -22.57
C ASP A 99 2.90 -3.83 -21.08
N LEU A 100 3.76 -3.14 -20.31
CA LEU A 100 3.48 -2.87 -18.92
C LEU A 100 2.76 -1.51 -18.80
N PRO A 101 1.57 -1.45 -18.16
CA PRO A 101 0.78 -0.21 -18.13
C PRO A 101 1.48 0.96 -17.42
N TRP A 102 2.38 0.67 -16.49
CA TRP A 102 3.21 1.66 -15.79
C TRP A 102 4.58 1.89 -16.45
N GLY A 103 4.83 1.33 -17.63
CA GLY A 103 6.10 1.46 -18.35
C GLY A 103 7.29 1.01 -17.51
N ILE A 104 8.31 1.86 -17.43
CA ILE A 104 9.52 1.59 -16.64
C ILE A 104 9.41 2.00 -15.16
N LEU A 105 8.27 2.56 -14.74
CA LEU A 105 8.09 2.92 -13.34
C LEU A 105 8.03 1.67 -12.45
N THR A 106 8.98 1.56 -11.54
CA THR A 106 9.06 0.47 -10.54
C THR A 106 8.74 0.95 -9.11
N GLY A 107 8.62 2.26 -8.92
CA GLY A 107 8.39 2.89 -7.61
C GLY A 107 6.98 2.69 -7.07
N VAL A 108 6.84 2.88 -5.75
CA VAL A 108 5.57 2.66 -5.03
C VAL A 108 4.58 3.83 -5.16
N ARG A 109 5.03 5.02 -5.56
CA ARG A 109 4.21 6.24 -5.65
C ARG A 109 4.30 6.85 -7.04
N PRO A 110 3.64 6.25 -8.05
CA PRO A 110 3.71 6.75 -9.42
C PRO A 110 3.11 8.16 -9.56
N VAL A 111 2.02 8.47 -8.87
CA VAL A 111 1.37 9.81 -8.92
C VAL A 111 2.37 10.91 -8.55
N LYS A 112 3.15 10.73 -7.46
CA LYS A 112 4.17 11.71 -7.03
C LYS A 112 5.30 11.93 -8.04
N VAL A 113 5.60 10.93 -8.87
CA VAL A 113 6.58 11.05 -9.95
C VAL A 113 5.95 11.77 -11.14
N LEU A 114 4.73 11.36 -11.53
CA LEU A 114 4.03 11.89 -12.68
C LEU A 114 3.58 13.33 -12.51
N SER A 115 3.26 13.78 -11.28
CA SER A 115 2.89 15.18 -10.99
C SER A 115 3.98 16.21 -11.36
N LYS A 116 5.22 15.76 -11.52
CA LYS A 116 6.37 16.60 -11.91
C LYS A 116 6.61 16.65 -13.41
N LEU A 117 5.82 15.93 -14.21
CA LEU A 117 6.02 15.75 -15.65
C LEU A 117 4.76 16.13 -16.41
N THR A 118 4.92 16.64 -17.62
CA THR A 118 3.82 16.70 -18.58
C THR A 118 3.46 15.30 -19.09
N ASP A 119 2.27 15.13 -19.65
CA ASP A 119 1.84 13.83 -20.19
C ASP A 119 2.75 13.36 -21.32
N ALA A 120 3.21 14.27 -22.18
CA ALA A 120 4.17 13.96 -23.24
C ALA A 120 5.51 13.45 -22.66
N GLN A 121 6.03 14.12 -21.61
CA GLN A 121 7.25 13.68 -20.92
C GLN A 121 7.06 12.32 -20.25
N ALA A 122 5.92 12.10 -19.55
CA ALA A 122 5.63 10.84 -18.89
C ALA A 122 5.53 9.68 -19.91
N PHE A 123 4.87 9.90 -21.04
CA PHE A 123 4.77 8.92 -22.11
C PHE A 123 6.12 8.63 -22.76
N GLN A 124 6.89 9.67 -23.12
CA GLN A 124 8.15 9.51 -23.84
C GLN A 124 9.28 8.97 -22.95
N SER A 125 9.39 9.45 -21.71
CA SER A 125 10.52 9.14 -20.83
C SER A 125 10.26 8.00 -19.84
N LEU A 126 9.00 7.65 -19.58
CA LEU A 126 8.64 6.59 -18.63
C LEU A 126 7.81 5.49 -19.27
N LEU A 127 7.33 5.66 -20.49
CA LEU A 127 6.50 4.69 -21.24
C LEU A 127 5.18 4.33 -20.49
N VAL A 128 4.66 5.24 -19.66
CA VAL A 128 3.41 5.03 -18.94
C VAL A 128 2.24 5.11 -19.91
N SER A 129 1.31 4.18 -19.83
CA SER A 129 0.13 4.14 -20.71
C SER A 129 -0.77 5.38 -20.52
N PRO A 130 -1.46 5.85 -21.58
CA PRO A 130 -2.40 7.00 -21.48
C PRO A 130 -3.47 6.79 -20.41
N ARG A 131 -3.93 5.55 -20.22
CA ARG A 131 -4.95 5.19 -19.23
C ARG A 131 -4.44 5.42 -17.80
N LYS A 132 -3.24 4.94 -17.46
CA LYS A 132 -2.64 5.15 -16.13
C LYS A 132 -2.28 6.62 -15.88
N LEU A 133 -1.91 7.36 -16.94
CA LEU A 133 -1.75 8.80 -16.86
C LEU A 133 -3.07 9.50 -16.51
N ALA A 134 -4.17 9.17 -17.18
CA ALA A 134 -5.47 9.77 -16.91
C ALA A 134 -5.92 9.54 -15.46
N VAL A 135 -5.79 8.30 -14.95
CA VAL A 135 -6.08 7.99 -13.54
C VAL A 135 -5.21 8.79 -12.59
N SER A 136 -3.89 8.88 -12.88
CA SER A 136 -2.95 9.64 -12.04
C SER A 136 -3.28 11.13 -12.00
N ARG A 137 -3.67 11.74 -13.14
CA ARG A 137 -4.10 13.15 -13.21
C ARG A 137 -5.39 13.39 -12.42
N ARG A 138 -6.33 12.45 -12.51
CA ARG A 138 -7.56 12.55 -11.74
C ARG A 138 -7.28 12.53 -10.24
N ILE A 139 -6.42 11.64 -9.78
CA ILE A 139 -5.98 11.57 -8.38
C ILE A 139 -5.29 12.87 -7.95
N GLU A 140 -4.38 13.41 -8.76
CA GLU A 140 -3.69 14.66 -8.48
C GLU A 140 -4.68 15.83 -8.28
N GLN A 141 -5.70 15.92 -9.14
CA GLN A 141 -6.77 16.93 -9.03
C GLN A 141 -7.54 16.82 -7.71
N VAL A 142 -7.84 15.59 -7.25
CA VAL A 142 -8.56 15.35 -6.00
C VAL A 142 -7.66 15.60 -4.79
N GLN A 143 -6.40 15.20 -4.85
CA GLN A 143 -5.46 15.31 -3.73
C GLN A 143 -5.00 16.74 -3.46
N LYS A 144 -4.93 17.59 -4.48
CA LYS A 144 -4.43 18.96 -4.34
C LYS A 144 -5.19 19.77 -3.29
N PRO A 145 -6.54 19.92 -3.34
CA PRO A 145 -7.28 20.63 -2.29
C PRO A 145 -7.16 19.99 -0.92
N LEU A 146 -7.06 18.66 -0.83
CA LEU A 146 -6.85 17.96 0.45
C LEU A 146 -5.48 18.31 1.04
N ALA A 147 -4.43 18.33 0.23
CA ALA A 147 -3.08 18.72 0.65
C ALA A 147 -3.00 20.19 1.09
N ASP A 148 -3.68 21.08 0.38
CA ASP A 148 -3.73 22.50 0.70
C ASP A 148 -4.51 22.77 1.99
N SER A 149 -5.43 21.89 2.38
CA SER A 149 -6.24 22.01 3.58
C SER A 149 -5.57 21.50 4.86
N ILE A 150 -4.37 20.92 4.78
CA ILE A 150 -3.67 20.36 5.96
C ILE A 150 -3.29 21.51 6.90
N PRO A 151 -3.77 21.51 8.16
CA PRO A 151 -3.41 22.55 9.11
C PRO A 151 -1.90 22.55 9.40
N GLU A 152 -1.35 23.75 9.63
CA GLU A 152 0.02 23.85 10.14
C GLU A 152 0.11 23.17 11.52
N ASN A 153 1.26 22.60 11.82
CA ASN A 153 1.51 21.92 13.10
C ASN A 153 0.53 20.79 13.43
N SER A 154 -0.05 20.14 12.41
CA SER A 154 -0.95 19.01 12.61
C SER A 154 -0.26 17.67 12.36
N PHE A 155 -0.82 16.61 12.95
CA PHE A 155 -0.38 15.23 12.74
C PHE A 155 -1.56 14.27 12.67
N SER A 156 -1.35 13.11 12.06
CA SER A 156 -2.24 11.96 12.14
C SER A 156 -1.82 11.03 13.26
N LEU A 157 -2.75 10.53 14.06
CA LEU A 157 -2.50 9.49 15.05
C LEU A 157 -2.87 8.12 14.48
N TYR A 158 -1.92 7.20 14.42
CA TYR A 158 -2.16 5.81 14.03
C TYR A 158 -2.06 4.88 15.24
N VAL A 159 -3.11 4.08 15.47
CA VAL A 159 -3.18 3.11 16.56
C VAL A 159 -3.19 1.70 15.97
N SER A 160 -2.13 0.94 16.24
CA SER A 160 -1.93 -0.40 15.69
C SER A 160 -2.45 -1.48 16.61
N ILE A 161 -3.49 -2.20 16.18
CA ILE A 161 -4.04 -3.39 16.85
C ILE A 161 -3.57 -4.63 16.05
N PRO A 162 -2.44 -5.26 16.41
CA PRO A 162 -1.81 -6.32 15.61
C PRO A 162 -2.44 -7.71 15.85
N PHE A 163 -3.74 -7.75 16.08
CA PHE A 163 -4.48 -8.99 16.36
C PHE A 163 -5.55 -9.22 15.30
N CYS A 164 -5.74 -10.50 14.94
CA CYS A 164 -6.81 -10.96 14.07
C CYS A 164 -7.46 -12.22 14.65
N PRO A 165 -8.72 -12.55 14.29
CA PRO A 165 -9.32 -13.82 14.74
C PRO A 165 -8.57 -15.02 14.14
N THR A 166 -8.25 -14.94 12.84
CA THR A 166 -7.46 -15.92 12.08
C THR A 166 -6.52 -15.21 11.13
N ARG A 167 -5.46 -15.88 10.66
CA ARG A 167 -4.53 -15.32 9.68
C ARG A 167 -4.94 -15.71 8.27
N CYS A 168 -5.26 -14.72 7.43
CA CYS A 168 -5.51 -14.94 6.01
C CYS A 168 -4.25 -15.38 5.27
N SER A 169 -4.38 -16.28 4.29
CA SER A 169 -3.25 -16.89 3.58
C SER A 169 -2.41 -15.89 2.76
N TYR A 170 -3.03 -14.80 2.28
CA TYR A 170 -2.37 -13.73 1.53
C TYR A 170 -1.76 -12.64 2.43
N CYS A 171 -2.13 -12.58 3.73
CA CYS A 171 -1.77 -11.47 4.59
C CYS A 171 -0.29 -11.44 4.91
N SER A 172 0.35 -10.31 4.63
CA SER A 172 1.77 -10.06 4.92
C SER A 172 1.98 -9.22 6.18
N PHE A 173 0.92 -8.70 6.77
CA PHE A 173 1.01 -7.99 8.04
C PHE A 173 1.37 -8.94 9.18
N VAL A 174 2.08 -8.41 10.16
CA VAL A 174 2.33 -9.16 11.38
C VAL A 174 1.09 -9.06 12.24
N SER A 175 0.26 -10.08 12.12
CA SER A 175 -0.89 -10.24 12.99
C SER A 175 -0.77 -11.56 13.76
N HIS A 176 -1.15 -11.50 15.02
CA HIS A 176 -1.24 -12.66 15.88
C HIS A 176 -2.72 -13.04 16.06
N SER A 177 -2.99 -14.34 16.21
CA SER A 177 -4.31 -14.74 16.62
C SER A 177 -4.59 -14.16 18.01
N VAL A 178 -5.75 -13.51 18.16
CA VAL A 178 -6.17 -12.94 19.44
C VAL A 178 -6.21 -14.01 20.52
N ASN A 179 -6.58 -15.26 20.18
CA ASN A 179 -6.61 -16.37 21.11
C ASN A 179 -5.21 -16.73 21.64
N SER A 180 -4.17 -16.65 20.80
CA SER A 180 -2.79 -16.90 21.23
C SER A 180 -2.20 -15.78 22.09
N ALA A 181 -2.77 -14.57 21.99
CA ALA A 181 -2.33 -13.39 22.71
C ALA A 181 -3.18 -13.10 23.96
N ALA A 182 -4.27 -13.85 24.20
CA ALA A 182 -5.28 -13.56 25.22
C ALA A 182 -4.68 -13.33 26.62
N ALA A 183 -3.67 -14.12 27.01
CA ALA A 183 -3.04 -14.03 28.33
C ALA A 183 -2.31 -12.69 28.59
N ARG A 184 -1.88 -11.98 27.54
CA ARG A 184 -1.14 -10.70 27.65
C ARG A 184 -1.85 -9.54 26.94
N LEU A 185 -3.10 -9.73 26.51
CA LEU A 185 -3.83 -8.71 25.76
C LEU A 185 -4.06 -7.44 26.59
N ASP A 186 -4.52 -7.58 27.83
CA ASP A 186 -4.77 -6.43 28.72
C ASP A 186 -3.46 -5.70 29.07
N GLU A 187 -2.36 -6.43 29.27
CA GLU A 187 -1.03 -5.84 29.44
C GLU A 187 -0.64 -5.03 28.18
N TYR A 188 -0.89 -5.59 26.99
CA TYR A 188 -0.61 -4.93 25.72
C TYR A 188 -1.39 -3.62 25.58
N LEU A 189 -2.69 -3.64 25.87
CA LEU A 189 -3.55 -2.45 25.82
C LEU A 189 -3.08 -1.40 26.84
N GLY A 190 -2.71 -1.82 28.05
CA GLY A 190 -2.14 -0.95 29.08
C GLY A 190 -0.86 -0.23 28.63
N ARG A 191 0.08 -0.95 28.02
CA ARG A 191 1.31 -0.38 27.47
C ARG A 191 1.03 0.56 26.29
N MET A 192 0.10 0.22 25.43
CA MET A 192 -0.28 1.08 24.31
C MET A 192 -0.89 2.41 24.79
N MET A 193 -1.72 2.39 25.84
CA MET A 193 -2.24 3.61 26.46
C MET A 193 -1.13 4.45 27.14
N GLU A 194 -0.12 3.81 27.71
CA GLU A 194 1.07 4.49 28.23
C GLU A 194 1.87 5.19 27.11
N GLU A 195 2.09 4.50 25.99
CA GLU A 195 2.73 5.08 24.79
C GLU A 195 1.93 6.28 24.23
N MET A 196 0.58 6.18 24.21
CA MET A 196 -0.30 7.30 23.81
C MET A 196 -0.09 8.53 24.70
N ARG A 197 -0.04 8.36 26.02
CA ARG A 197 0.20 9.48 26.98
C ARG A 197 1.54 10.14 26.75
N GLN A 198 2.59 9.33 26.47
CA GLN A 198 3.91 9.89 26.15
C GLN A 198 3.87 10.68 24.84
N LEU A 199 3.25 10.15 23.76
CA LEU A 199 3.12 10.87 22.50
C LEU A 199 2.31 12.15 22.66
N SER A 200 1.25 12.14 23.46
CA SER A 200 0.48 13.34 23.79
C SER A 200 1.36 14.40 24.47
N THR A 201 2.21 13.99 25.39
CA THR A 201 3.15 14.90 26.06
C THR A 201 4.15 15.49 25.05
N ILE A 202 4.74 14.66 24.18
CA ILE A 202 5.67 15.09 23.14
C ILE A 202 4.99 16.05 22.15
N SER A 203 3.81 15.70 21.63
CA SER A 203 3.09 16.52 20.66
C SER A 203 2.73 17.89 21.22
N ARG A 204 2.29 17.94 22.49
CA ARG A 204 1.96 19.19 23.17
C ARG A 204 3.19 20.11 23.33
N HIS A 205 4.36 19.57 23.71
CA HIS A 205 5.60 20.35 23.80
C HIS A 205 6.05 20.90 22.44
N LEU A 206 5.75 20.20 21.35
CA LEU A 206 6.06 20.61 19.99
C LEU A 206 4.97 21.50 19.37
N GLY A 207 3.89 21.78 20.08
CA GLY A 207 2.73 22.53 19.55
C GLY A 207 2.01 21.78 18.40
N LEU A 208 2.13 20.45 18.35
CA LEU A 208 1.47 19.62 17.34
C LEU A 208 0.07 19.21 17.79
N VAL A 209 -0.92 19.34 16.91
CA VAL A 209 -2.33 19.04 17.17
C VAL A 209 -2.78 17.84 16.31
N PRO A 210 -3.51 16.85 16.86
CA PRO A 210 -4.03 15.75 16.05
C PRO A 210 -5.11 16.25 15.09
N ASP A 211 -5.03 15.82 13.84
CA ASP A 211 -5.92 16.17 12.73
C ASP A 211 -6.77 14.98 12.29
N THR A 212 -6.15 13.80 12.23
CA THR A 212 -6.84 12.55 11.95
C THR A 212 -6.44 11.45 12.94
N ILE A 213 -7.36 10.53 13.21
CA ILE A 213 -7.13 9.34 14.04
C ILE A 213 -7.49 8.11 13.23
N TYR A 214 -6.61 7.10 13.24
CA TYR A 214 -6.81 5.87 12.49
C TYR A 214 -6.44 4.64 13.34
N PHE A 215 -7.44 3.81 13.66
CA PHE A 215 -7.26 2.51 14.30
C PHE A 215 -7.20 1.43 13.22
N GLY A 216 -6.08 0.75 13.12
CA GLY A 216 -5.88 -0.27 12.08
C GLY A 216 -4.87 -1.33 12.50
N GLY A 217 -4.26 -1.99 11.50
CA GLY A 217 -3.21 -2.99 11.68
C GLY A 217 -3.66 -4.41 11.36
N GLY A 218 -4.17 -5.14 12.34
CA GLY A 218 -4.81 -6.44 12.14
C GLY A 218 -6.31 -6.28 11.96
N THR A 219 -7.04 -6.32 13.08
CA THR A 219 -8.49 -6.13 13.10
C THR A 219 -8.90 -5.53 14.44
N PRO A 220 -9.07 -4.21 14.55
CA PRO A 220 -9.44 -3.56 15.83
C PRO A 220 -10.67 -4.17 16.51
N THR A 221 -11.64 -4.64 15.74
CA THR A 221 -12.89 -5.25 16.26
C THR A 221 -12.72 -6.67 16.81
N VAL A 222 -11.50 -7.23 16.89
CA VAL A 222 -11.25 -8.44 17.72
C VAL A 222 -11.32 -8.11 19.20
N LEU A 223 -11.12 -6.85 19.57
CA LEU A 223 -11.29 -6.37 20.94
C LEU A 223 -12.76 -6.38 21.36
N SER A 224 -13.03 -6.55 22.66
CA SER A 224 -14.38 -6.40 23.20
C SER A 224 -14.84 -4.94 23.15
N ALA A 225 -16.13 -4.71 23.29
CA ALA A 225 -16.69 -3.35 23.36
C ALA A 225 -16.07 -2.56 24.54
N GLU A 226 -15.83 -3.20 25.67
CA GLU A 226 -15.21 -2.61 26.87
C GLU A 226 -13.74 -2.24 26.59
N GLN A 227 -12.98 -3.13 25.95
CA GLN A 227 -11.58 -2.86 25.56
C GLN A 227 -11.49 -1.71 24.55
N LEU A 228 -12.41 -1.64 23.59
CA LEU A 228 -12.51 -0.51 22.65
C LEU A 228 -12.81 0.80 23.39
N LYS A 229 -13.82 0.83 24.29
CA LYS A 229 -14.13 2.00 25.12
C LYS A 229 -12.93 2.46 25.95
N MET A 230 -12.20 1.53 26.55
CA MET A 230 -10.99 1.82 27.32
C MET A 230 -9.91 2.49 26.45
N LEU A 231 -9.69 2.00 25.21
CA LEU A 231 -8.73 2.62 24.30
C LEU A 231 -9.19 3.99 23.81
N PHE A 232 -10.47 4.16 23.53
CA PHE A 232 -11.01 5.45 23.11
C PHE A 232 -10.93 6.49 24.23
N SER A 233 -11.17 6.11 25.49
CA SER A 233 -10.98 7.02 26.63
C SER A 233 -9.51 7.45 26.81
N ALA A 234 -8.54 6.61 26.41
CA ALA A 234 -7.12 6.99 26.44
C ALA A 234 -6.76 8.10 25.44
N LEU A 235 -7.58 8.35 24.42
CA LEU A 235 -7.40 9.46 23.48
C LEU A 235 -7.66 10.83 24.12
N GLU A 236 -8.37 10.91 25.26
CA GLU A 236 -8.64 12.15 26.00
C GLU A 236 -7.35 12.87 26.46
N CYS A 237 -6.20 12.17 26.44
CA CYS A 237 -4.92 12.83 26.69
C CYS A 237 -4.51 13.80 25.57
N PHE A 238 -5.10 13.71 24.37
CA PHE A 238 -4.92 14.63 23.26
C PHE A 238 -6.05 15.67 23.21
N ASP A 239 -5.77 16.82 22.62
CA ASP A 239 -6.83 17.77 22.25
C ASP A 239 -7.54 17.29 20.97
N LEU A 240 -8.74 16.77 21.12
CA LEU A 240 -9.52 16.20 20.02
C LEU A 240 -10.46 17.23 19.35
N SER A 241 -10.46 18.48 19.78
CA SER A 241 -11.37 19.53 19.26
C SER A 241 -11.21 19.84 17.76
N HIS A 242 -10.07 19.47 17.19
CA HIS A 242 -9.70 19.76 15.79
C HIS A 242 -9.69 18.51 14.89
N ILE A 243 -10.16 17.35 15.39
CA ILE A 243 -10.18 16.11 14.59
C ILE A 243 -11.16 16.25 13.43
N ARG A 244 -10.62 16.11 12.19
CA ARG A 244 -11.42 16.12 10.97
C ARG A 244 -11.81 14.73 10.47
N GLU A 245 -11.04 13.70 10.82
CA GLU A 245 -11.34 12.32 10.45
C GLU A 245 -10.98 11.37 11.59
N PHE A 246 -11.94 10.51 11.98
CA PHE A 246 -11.69 9.41 12.89
C PHE A 246 -12.15 8.11 12.26
N THR A 247 -11.20 7.22 11.98
CA THR A 247 -11.39 5.95 11.26
C THR A 247 -11.08 4.75 12.15
N VAL A 248 -11.92 3.71 12.07
CA VAL A 248 -11.66 2.40 12.69
C VAL A 248 -11.82 1.31 11.64
N GLU A 249 -10.82 0.45 11.49
CA GLU A 249 -10.92 -0.75 10.65
C GLU A 249 -11.73 -1.84 11.38
N ALA A 250 -12.95 -2.11 10.91
CA ALA A 250 -13.72 -3.29 11.25
C ALA A 250 -13.63 -4.32 10.10
N GLY A 251 -12.41 -4.53 9.60
CA GLY A 251 -12.11 -5.22 8.34
C GLY A 251 -12.46 -6.71 8.29
N ARG A 252 -13.05 -7.26 9.34
CA ARG A 252 -13.48 -8.65 9.44
C ARG A 252 -14.95 -8.71 9.85
N PRO A 253 -15.89 -8.97 8.93
CA PRO A 253 -17.33 -9.08 9.23
C PRO A 253 -17.63 -10.01 10.41
N ASP A 254 -16.91 -11.13 10.52
CA ASP A 254 -17.03 -12.10 11.61
C ASP A 254 -16.62 -11.58 13.01
N THR A 255 -16.13 -10.35 13.13
CA THR A 255 -15.77 -9.72 14.41
C THR A 255 -16.68 -8.56 14.79
N ILE A 256 -17.61 -8.18 13.92
CA ILE A 256 -18.53 -7.06 14.11
C ILE A 256 -19.73 -7.50 14.97
N THR A 257 -20.10 -6.70 15.96
CA THR A 257 -21.32 -6.87 16.74
C THR A 257 -21.96 -5.50 16.99
N PRO A 258 -23.28 -5.43 17.25
CA PRO A 258 -23.96 -4.17 17.56
C PRO A 258 -23.27 -3.38 18.69
N GLU A 259 -22.93 -4.03 19.80
CA GLU A 259 -22.32 -3.40 20.97
C GLU A 259 -20.96 -2.77 20.65
N LYS A 260 -20.18 -3.39 19.74
CA LYS A 260 -18.90 -2.83 19.30
C LYS A 260 -19.12 -1.63 18.38
N LEU A 261 -20.07 -1.71 17.44
CA LEU A 261 -20.38 -0.58 16.56
C LEU A 261 -20.90 0.62 17.35
N GLU A 262 -21.76 0.38 18.32
CA GLU A 262 -22.24 1.42 19.25
C GLU A 262 -21.08 2.06 20.03
N ALA A 263 -20.17 1.25 20.58
CA ALA A 263 -18.99 1.75 21.30
C ALA A 263 -18.07 2.59 20.39
N ILE A 264 -17.87 2.15 19.14
CA ILE A 264 -17.08 2.87 18.12
C ILE A 264 -17.77 4.18 17.75
N LYS A 265 -19.08 4.17 17.49
CA LYS A 265 -19.83 5.38 17.11
C LYS A 265 -19.89 6.39 18.28
N ALA A 266 -20.10 5.91 19.50
CA ALA A 266 -20.12 6.75 20.71
C ALA A 266 -18.78 7.47 20.97
N ALA A 267 -17.65 6.93 20.48
CA ALA A 267 -16.34 7.56 20.55
C ALA A 267 -16.14 8.68 19.52
N GLY A 268 -17.15 8.99 18.70
CA GLY A 268 -17.05 10.01 17.65
C GLY A 268 -16.45 9.53 16.33
N VAL A 269 -16.33 8.22 16.12
CA VAL A 269 -15.85 7.65 14.87
C VAL A 269 -16.87 7.91 13.75
N GLY A 270 -16.45 8.63 12.71
CA GLY A 270 -17.26 8.92 11.53
C GLY A 270 -17.07 7.89 10.40
N ARG A 271 -15.89 7.29 10.33
CA ARG A 271 -15.52 6.37 9.24
C ARG A 271 -15.18 4.98 9.76
N ILE A 272 -15.77 3.96 9.12
CA ILE A 272 -15.50 2.55 9.42
C ILE A 272 -15.18 1.77 8.13
N SER A 273 -14.45 0.67 8.21
CA SER A 273 -14.30 -0.23 7.09
C SER A 273 -14.89 -1.60 7.36
N VAL A 274 -15.64 -2.14 6.39
CA VAL A 274 -16.17 -3.51 6.38
C VAL A 274 -15.65 -4.20 5.13
N ASN A 275 -14.63 -5.07 5.26
CA ASN A 275 -13.82 -5.50 4.12
C ASN A 275 -14.15 -6.92 3.67
N PRO A 276 -14.93 -7.11 2.58
CA PRO A 276 -15.22 -8.43 2.02
C PRO A 276 -13.98 -9.13 1.47
N GLN A 277 -13.11 -8.41 0.79
CA GLN A 277 -12.02 -8.87 -0.09
C GLN A 277 -12.54 -9.49 -1.40
N THR A 278 -13.59 -10.25 -1.35
CA THR A 278 -14.41 -10.82 -2.43
C THR A 278 -15.78 -11.15 -1.88
N MET A 279 -16.81 -11.20 -2.74
CA MET A 279 -18.16 -11.66 -2.39
C MET A 279 -18.39 -13.12 -2.85
N ASN A 280 -17.32 -13.83 -3.24
CA ASN A 280 -17.37 -15.24 -3.61
C ASN A 280 -16.96 -16.13 -2.42
N ASP A 281 -17.90 -16.88 -1.87
CA ASP A 281 -17.69 -17.72 -0.67
C ASP A 281 -16.63 -18.81 -0.87
N SER A 282 -16.50 -19.36 -2.10
CA SER A 282 -15.48 -20.35 -2.40
C SER A 282 -14.08 -19.74 -2.36
N VAL A 283 -13.91 -18.51 -2.83
CA VAL A 283 -12.65 -17.76 -2.77
C VAL A 283 -12.36 -17.34 -1.33
N LEU A 284 -13.36 -16.85 -0.59
CA LEU A 284 -13.21 -16.52 0.85
C LEU A 284 -12.66 -17.72 1.63
N LYS A 285 -13.22 -18.89 1.42
CA LYS A 285 -12.74 -20.14 2.03
C LYS A 285 -11.31 -20.47 1.62
N ALA A 286 -10.97 -20.33 0.34
CA ALA A 286 -9.63 -20.61 -0.19
C ALA A 286 -8.54 -19.69 0.40
N ILE A 287 -8.89 -18.44 0.74
CA ILE A 287 -7.96 -17.48 1.35
C ILE A 287 -7.97 -17.49 2.89
N GLY A 288 -8.71 -18.39 3.52
CA GLY A 288 -8.76 -18.56 4.98
C GLY A 288 -9.57 -17.49 5.72
N ARG A 289 -10.61 -16.94 5.06
CA ARG A 289 -11.61 -16.09 5.70
C ARG A 289 -12.69 -16.95 6.35
N SER A 290 -13.17 -16.56 7.55
CA SER A 290 -14.17 -17.31 8.31
C SER A 290 -15.60 -16.81 8.08
N HIS A 291 -15.78 -15.68 7.41
CA HIS A 291 -17.08 -15.12 7.03
C HIS A 291 -17.46 -15.47 5.58
N ASP A 292 -18.74 -15.36 5.27
CA ASP A 292 -19.30 -15.46 3.94
C ASP A 292 -19.80 -14.09 3.41
N SER A 293 -20.29 -14.07 2.18
CA SER A 293 -20.82 -12.87 1.52
C SER A 293 -22.04 -12.31 2.26
N ARG A 294 -22.94 -13.17 2.76
CA ARG A 294 -24.13 -12.76 3.53
C ARG A 294 -23.73 -12.05 4.83
N GLN A 295 -22.78 -12.59 5.58
CA GLN A 295 -22.26 -11.95 6.79
C GLN A 295 -21.65 -10.58 6.50
N THR A 296 -21.04 -10.42 5.33
CA THR A 296 -20.51 -9.12 4.88
C THR A 296 -21.63 -8.10 4.67
N GLU A 297 -22.71 -8.51 3.99
CA GLU A 297 -23.90 -7.66 3.78
C GLU A 297 -24.56 -7.29 5.11
N GLU A 298 -24.77 -8.27 6.00
CA GLU A 298 -25.33 -8.05 7.33
C GLU A 298 -24.48 -7.06 8.15
N ALA A 299 -23.15 -7.22 8.14
CA ALA A 299 -22.23 -6.32 8.84
C ALA A 299 -22.25 -4.89 8.24
N PHE A 300 -22.35 -4.76 6.92
CA PHE A 300 -22.49 -3.48 6.25
C PHE A 300 -23.78 -2.78 6.63
N LEU A 301 -24.92 -3.49 6.59
CA LEU A 301 -26.23 -2.95 6.97
C LEU A 301 -26.25 -2.54 8.42
N MET A 302 -25.70 -3.35 9.32
CA MET A 302 -25.58 -3.03 10.75
C MET A 302 -24.75 -1.74 10.96
N ALA A 303 -23.62 -1.58 10.24
CA ALA A 303 -22.82 -0.36 10.29
C ALA A 303 -23.60 0.85 9.74
N ARG A 304 -24.40 0.66 8.69
CA ARG A 304 -25.26 1.70 8.12
C ARG A 304 -26.36 2.12 9.11
N GLU A 305 -27.02 1.18 9.74
CA GLU A 305 -28.06 1.43 10.76
C GLU A 305 -27.48 2.11 12.02
N THR A 306 -26.24 1.79 12.40
CA THR A 306 -25.53 2.49 13.50
C THR A 306 -25.25 3.97 13.15
N GLY A 307 -25.32 4.37 11.89
CA GLY A 307 -25.22 5.76 11.45
C GLY A 307 -23.78 6.23 11.23
N PHE A 308 -22.87 5.39 10.76
CA PHE A 308 -21.55 5.84 10.32
C PHE A 308 -21.69 6.69 9.05
N ASP A 309 -20.94 7.81 8.99
CA ASP A 309 -21.01 8.77 7.89
C ASP A 309 -20.36 8.20 6.63
N VAL A 310 -19.29 7.42 6.80
CA VAL A 310 -18.53 6.81 5.72
C VAL A 310 -18.24 5.34 6.03
N ILE A 311 -18.64 4.46 5.12
CA ILE A 311 -18.28 3.05 5.15
C ILE A 311 -17.36 2.78 3.95
N ASN A 312 -16.19 2.19 4.22
CA ASN A 312 -15.27 1.71 3.18
C ASN A 312 -15.37 0.19 3.04
N MET A 313 -15.28 -0.31 1.82
CA MET A 313 -15.21 -1.74 1.53
C MET A 313 -13.99 -2.04 0.65
N ASP A 314 -13.15 -3.01 1.08
CA ASP A 314 -11.97 -3.42 0.31
C ASP A 314 -12.24 -4.68 -0.50
N LEU A 315 -11.79 -4.68 -1.75
CA LEU A 315 -11.72 -5.83 -2.64
C LEU A 315 -10.27 -6.11 -3.03
N ILE A 316 -9.96 -7.37 -3.34
CA ILE A 316 -8.63 -7.78 -3.82
C ILE A 316 -8.77 -8.43 -5.19
N ALA A 317 -8.16 -7.84 -6.22
CA ALA A 317 -8.03 -8.42 -7.55
C ALA A 317 -6.86 -9.42 -7.59
N GLY A 318 -7.04 -10.55 -8.26
CA GLY A 318 -6.02 -11.57 -8.44
C GLY A 318 -5.91 -12.57 -7.29
N LEU A 319 -6.93 -12.73 -6.47
CA LEU A 319 -6.96 -13.77 -5.43
C LEU A 319 -6.86 -15.19 -6.06
N PRO A 320 -6.21 -16.16 -5.37
CA PRO A 320 -6.18 -17.53 -5.83
C PRO A 320 -7.60 -18.10 -6.03
N THR A 321 -7.79 -18.84 -7.13
CA THR A 321 -9.08 -19.43 -7.54
C THR A 321 -10.15 -18.42 -7.93
N ASP A 322 -9.89 -17.13 -7.83
CA ASP A 322 -10.79 -16.09 -8.34
C ASP A 322 -10.64 -15.93 -9.85
N THR A 323 -11.72 -15.53 -10.52
CA THR A 323 -11.77 -15.28 -11.95
C THR A 323 -12.24 -13.85 -12.21
N PHE A 324 -12.05 -13.37 -13.43
CA PHE A 324 -12.58 -12.07 -13.83
C PHE A 324 -14.08 -11.94 -13.57
N ASP A 325 -14.88 -12.95 -13.96
CA ASP A 325 -16.34 -12.91 -13.79
C ASP A 325 -16.74 -12.90 -12.31
N SER A 326 -16.06 -13.67 -11.47
CA SER A 326 -16.28 -13.70 -10.03
C SER A 326 -15.91 -12.37 -9.36
N PHE A 327 -14.79 -11.77 -9.75
CA PHE A 327 -14.38 -10.44 -9.27
C PHE A 327 -15.39 -9.37 -9.74
N ALA A 328 -15.82 -9.39 -10.99
CA ALA A 328 -16.81 -8.46 -11.52
C ALA A 328 -18.13 -8.55 -10.75
N ALA A 329 -18.63 -9.78 -10.49
CA ALA A 329 -19.82 -10.00 -9.67
C ALA A 329 -19.64 -9.48 -8.23
N SER A 330 -18.46 -9.67 -7.63
CA SER A 330 -18.14 -9.13 -6.31
C SER A 330 -18.16 -7.61 -6.29
N LEU A 331 -17.58 -6.97 -7.30
CA LEU A 331 -17.59 -5.51 -7.42
C LEU A 331 -19.00 -4.97 -7.63
N ASP A 332 -19.82 -5.64 -8.47
CA ASP A 332 -21.22 -5.27 -8.69
C ASP A 332 -22.04 -5.37 -7.41
N ALA A 333 -21.85 -6.42 -6.62
CA ALA A 333 -22.51 -6.58 -5.31
C ALA A 333 -22.12 -5.45 -4.35
N VAL A 334 -20.82 -5.12 -4.26
CA VAL A 334 -20.34 -4.01 -3.43
C VAL A 334 -20.88 -2.66 -3.92
N CYS A 335 -20.93 -2.41 -5.23
CA CYS A 335 -21.55 -1.22 -5.80
C CYS A 335 -23.05 -1.14 -5.46
N GLY A 336 -23.74 -2.28 -5.44
CA GLY A 336 -25.15 -2.38 -5.04
C GLY A 336 -25.40 -1.96 -3.58
N LEU A 337 -24.48 -2.26 -2.66
CA LEU A 337 -24.50 -1.79 -1.28
C LEU A 337 -24.23 -0.28 -1.17
N SER A 338 -23.62 0.29 -2.19
CA SER A 338 -23.36 1.74 -2.29
C SER A 338 -22.59 2.35 -1.11
N PRO A 339 -21.44 1.78 -0.69
CA PRO A 339 -20.58 2.40 0.33
C PRO A 339 -20.08 3.78 -0.14
N GLU A 340 -19.55 4.59 0.75
CA GLU A 340 -18.94 5.88 0.38
C GLU A 340 -17.55 5.71 -0.22
N ASN A 341 -16.83 4.68 0.23
CA ASN A 341 -15.51 4.38 -0.30
C ASN A 341 -15.40 2.90 -0.70
N ILE A 342 -14.64 2.65 -1.75
CA ILE A 342 -14.25 1.32 -2.20
C ILE A 342 -12.74 1.34 -2.45
N THR A 343 -12.00 0.38 -1.88
CA THR A 343 -10.59 0.21 -2.20
C THR A 343 -10.41 -1.09 -2.97
N VAL A 344 -9.76 -1.02 -4.12
CA VAL A 344 -9.39 -2.19 -4.91
C VAL A 344 -7.89 -2.40 -4.80
N HIS A 345 -7.52 -3.51 -4.17
CA HIS A 345 -6.15 -3.94 -4.02
C HIS A 345 -5.77 -4.93 -5.11
N SER A 346 -4.53 -4.88 -5.57
CA SER A 346 -3.92 -5.97 -6.34
C SER A 346 -3.20 -6.92 -5.39
N LEU A 347 -3.45 -8.21 -5.53
CA LEU A 347 -2.79 -9.21 -4.69
C LEU A 347 -1.28 -9.02 -4.72
N SER A 348 -0.66 -8.88 -3.56
CA SER A 348 0.79 -8.77 -3.42
C SER A 348 1.33 -9.91 -2.57
N LEU A 349 2.02 -10.85 -3.19
CA LEU A 349 2.60 -11.99 -2.52
C LEU A 349 3.95 -11.60 -1.90
N LYS A 350 4.00 -11.51 -0.59
CA LYS A 350 5.23 -11.26 0.18
C LYS A 350 5.68 -12.56 0.84
N ARG A 351 6.99 -12.69 1.10
CA ARG A 351 7.60 -13.88 1.74
C ARG A 351 6.92 -14.32 3.04
N ALA A 352 6.27 -13.40 3.75
CA ALA A 352 5.55 -13.68 4.99
C ALA A 352 4.17 -14.31 4.78
N ALA A 353 3.58 -14.21 3.57
CA ALA A 353 2.30 -14.80 3.24
C ALA A 353 2.40 -16.31 3.00
N ALA A 354 1.40 -17.07 3.44
CA ALA A 354 1.37 -18.52 3.23
C ALA A 354 1.32 -18.86 1.73
N LEU A 355 0.52 -18.14 0.95
CA LEU A 355 0.40 -18.31 -0.51
C LEU A 355 1.73 -18.18 -1.25
N PHE A 356 2.64 -17.31 -0.79
CA PHE A 356 3.98 -17.19 -1.39
C PHE A 356 4.76 -18.51 -1.29
N ARG A 357 4.61 -19.23 -0.19
CA ARG A 357 5.29 -20.52 0.05
C ARG A 357 4.69 -21.67 -0.76
N GLU A 358 3.41 -21.55 -1.13
CA GLU A 358 2.67 -22.56 -1.89
C GLU A 358 2.82 -22.38 -3.41
N GLY A 359 3.44 -21.26 -3.87
CA GLY A 359 3.65 -20.99 -5.29
C GLY A 359 2.35 -20.79 -6.08
N LYS A 360 1.26 -20.40 -5.42
CA LYS A 360 -0.04 -20.17 -6.06
C LYS A 360 -0.10 -18.74 -6.59
N GLU A 361 0.14 -18.57 -7.87
CA GLU A 361 -0.06 -17.32 -8.61
C GLU A 361 -1.38 -17.38 -9.40
N GLY A 362 -2.06 -16.24 -9.55
CA GLY A 362 -3.21 -16.12 -10.45
C GLY A 362 -2.78 -16.21 -11.92
N ALA A 363 -3.74 -16.38 -12.83
CA ALA A 363 -3.46 -16.38 -14.27
C ALA A 363 -2.92 -15.01 -14.73
N ALA A 364 -1.86 -15.01 -15.52
CA ALA A 364 -1.22 -13.79 -16.02
C ALA A 364 -2.21 -12.95 -16.86
N GLY A 365 -2.29 -11.64 -16.61
CA GLY A 365 -3.18 -10.69 -17.29
C GLY A 365 -4.61 -10.61 -16.74
N GLU A 366 -5.02 -11.53 -15.89
CA GLU A 366 -6.37 -11.50 -15.26
C GLU A 366 -6.50 -10.35 -14.27
N THR A 367 -5.46 -10.09 -13.47
CA THR A 367 -5.49 -8.99 -12.50
C THR A 367 -5.56 -7.63 -13.19
N GLU A 368 -4.87 -7.46 -14.32
CA GLU A 368 -4.96 -6.23 -15.11
C GLU A 368 -6.38 -5.99 -15.61
N ARG A 369 -7.04 -7.02 -16.15
CA ARG A 369 -8.44 -6.93 -16.58
C ARG A 369 -9.38 -6.56 -15.43
N MET A 370 -9.19 -7.16 -14.24
CA MET A 370 -9.98 -6.85 -13.04
C MET A 370 -9.81 -5.38 -12.61
N ILE A 371 -8.58 -4.87 -12.58
CA ILE A 371 -8.30 -3.48 -12.20
C ILE A 371 -8.88 -2.51 -13.24
N ASP A 372 -8.76 -2.83 -14.51
CA ASP A 372 -9.31 -2.03 -15.58
C ASP A 372 -10.85 -1.98 -15.54
N TYR A 373 -11.48 -3.11 -15.28
CA TYR A 373 -12.93 -3.17 -15.06
C TYR A 373 -13.35 -2.35 -13.84
N ALA A 374 -12.59 -2.44 -12.73
CA ALA A 374 -12.87 -1.67 -11.53
C ALA A 374 -12.81 -0.16 -11.79
N HIS A 375 -11.80 0.33 -12.51
CA HIS A 375 -11.71 1.74 -12.89
C HIS A 375 -12.94 2.22 -13.68
N GLN A 376 -13.38 1.42 -14.66
CA GLN A 376 -14.54 1.76 -15.48
C GLN A 376 -15.83 1.70 -14.65
N LYS A 377 -16.08 0.57 -14.00
CA LYS A 377 -17.33 0.32 -13.25
C LYS A 377 -17.56 1.32 -12.14
N LEU A 378 -16.51 1.63 -11.36
CA LEU A 378 -16.61 2.59 -10.27
C LEU A 378 -16.85 4.02 -10.77
N ALA A 379 -16.25 4.40 -11.91
CA ALA A 379 -16.54 5.69 -12.54
C ALA A 379 -18.01 5.78 -12.99
N GLU A 380 -18.58 4.70 -13.55
CA GLU A 380 -20.01 4.62 -13.93
C GLU A 380 -20.94 4.79 -12.72
N HIS A 381 -20.51 4.38 -11.52
CA HIS A 381 -21.24 4.54 -10.25
C HIS A 381 -20.93 5.85 -9.52
N GLY A 382 -20.20 6.79 -10.16
CA GLY A 382 -19.91 8.10 -9.61
C GLY A 382 -18.77 8.15 -8.60
N TYR A 383 -17.99 7.07 -8.46
CA TYR A 383 -16.79 7.09 -7.64
C TYR A 383 -15.60 7.72 -8.39
N ILE A 384 -14.77 8.43 -7.66
CA ILE A 384 -13.54 9.02 -8.17
C ILE A 384 -12.32 8.40 -7.47
N PRO A 385 -11.23 8.08 -8.20
CA PRO A 385 -10.00 7.65 -7.57
C PRO A 385 -9.37 8.83 -6.84
N TYR A 386 -8.95 8.63 -5.57
CA TYR A 386 -8.40 9.71 -4.76
C TYR A 386 -7.02 9.41 -4.17
N TYR A 387 -6.59 8.14 -4.14
CA TYR A 387 -5.20 7.75 -3.91
C TYR A 387 -4.85 6.49 -4.68
N LEU A 388 -3.55 6.33 -4.93
CA LEU A 388 -3.02 5.17 -5.62
C LEU A 388 -1.60 4.89 -5.12
N TYR A 389 -1.31 3.63 -4.88
CA TYR A 389 0.03 3.19 -4.58
C TYR A 389 0.31 1.82 -5.18
N ARG A 390 1.59 1.50 -5.36
CA ARG A 390 2.02 0.20 -5.85
C ARG A 390 2.80 -0.52 -4.77
N GLN A 391 2.73 -1.83 -4.78
CA GLN A 391 3.54 -2.68 -3.93
C GLN A 391 4.55 -3.47 -4.77
N LYS A 392 5.56 -4.01 -4.11
CA LYS A 392 6.47 -4.96 -4.75
C LYS A 392 5.74 -6.30 -4.91
N ASN A 393 5.98 -6.98 -6.05
CA ASN A 393 5.42 -8.31 -6.34
C ASN A 393 3.89 -8.32 -6.30
N THR A 394 3.24 -7.30 -6.85
CA THR A 394 1.80 -7.33 -7.13
C THR A 394 1.54 -8.16 -8.37
N ALA A 395 0.42 -8.88 -8.37
CA ALA A 395 -0.06 -9.61 -9.53
C ALA A 395 -0.16 -8.66 -10.74
N ASP A 396 0.36 -9.08 -11.89
CA ASP A 396 0.47 -8.30 -13.12
C ASP A 396 1.06 -6.89 -12.96
N ASN A 397 1.83 -6.66 -11.89
CA ASN A 397 2.46 -5.36 -11.59
C ASN A 397 1.45 -4.20 -11.47
N GLN A 398 0.24 -4.50 -11.04
CA GLN A 398 -0.85 -3.54 -10.90
C GLN A 398 -0.77 -2.72 -9.60
N GLU A 399 -1.59 -1.69 -9.54
CA GLU A 399 -1.72 -0.78 -8.42
C GLU A 399 -2.82 -1.17 -7.44
N ASN A 400 -2.83 -0.48 -6.30
CA ASN A 400 -3.92 -0.43 -5.34
C ASN A 400 -4.53 0.98 -5.42
N THR A 401 -5.83 1.08 -5.56
CA THR A 401 -6.52 2.36 -5.75
C THR A 401 -7.70 2.49 -4.80
N GLY A 402 -7.76 3.60 -4.07
CA GLY A 402 -8.92 3.99 -3.30
C GLY A 402 -9.83 4.90 -4.11
N TYR A 403 -11.12 4.60 -4.08
CA TYR A 403 -12.17 5.35 -4.73
C TYR A 403 -13.15 5.90 -3.70
N ALA A 404 -13.67 7.08 -3.94
CA ALA A 404 -14.60 7.76 -3.06
C ALA A 404 -15.76 8.36 -3.84
N LYS A 405 -16.92 8.44 -3.22
CA LYS A 405 -17.93 9.41 -3.64
C LYS A 405 -17.39 10.81 -3.33
N PRO A 406 -17.64 11.82 -4.17
CA PRO A 406 -17.10 13.18 -3.95
C PRO A 406 -17.39 13.70 -2.53
N GLY A 407 -16.36 14.19 -1.84
CA GLY A 407 -16.46 14.70 -0.48
C GLY A 407 -16.35 13.65 0.63
N THR A 408 -16.09 12.38 0.28
CA THR A 408 -15.90 11.30 1.25
C THR A 408 -14.49 10.68 1.21
N GLU A 409 -13.55 11.36 0.58
CA GLU A 409 -12.15 10.94 0.50
C GLU A 409 -11.53 10.84 1.90
N SER A 410 -10.75 9.79 2.18
CA SER A 410 -10.04 9.68 3.44
C SER A 410 -8.82 10.59 3.47
N LEU A 411 -8.80 11.49 4.45
CA LEU A 411 -7.66 12.37 4.72
C LEU A 411 -6.43 11.55 5.11
N TYR A 412 -6.59 10.63 6.08
CA TYR A 412 -5.50 9.80 6.55
C TYR A 412 -4.84 9.00 5.42
N ASN A 413 -5.65 8.35 4.56
CA ASN A 413 -5.11 7.55 3.44
C ASN A 413 -4.35 8.43 2.45
N THR A 414 -4.86 9.61 2.14
CA THR A 414 -4.17 10.58 1.27
C THR A 414 -2.84 11.02 1.90
N TYR A 415 -2.83 11.36 3.18
CA TYR A 415 -1.64 11.87 3.87
C TYR A 415 -0.53 10.84 4.00
N ILE A 416 -0.87 9.60 4.33
CA ILE A 416 0.14 8.54 4.46
C ILE A 416 0.73 8.13 3.10
N MET A 417 -0.12 8.07 2.04
CA MET A 417 0.33 7.65 0.71
C MET A 417 1.21 8.70 0.06
N GLU A 418 0.88 9.98 0.17
CA GLU A 418 1.65 11.07 -0.45
C GLU A 418 2.72 11.68 0.46
N GLU A 419 2.83 11.22 1.72
CA GLU A 419 3.77 11.76 2.71
C GLU A 419 3.58 13.26 2.94
N LEU A 420 2.33 13.65 3.16
CA LEU A 420 1.95 15.06 3.29
C LEU A 420 1.96 15.55 4.74
N GLN A 421 1.81 14.64 5.70
CA GLN A 421 1.67 14.98 7.12
C GLN A 421 2.49 14.03 7.99
N THR A 422 2.96 14.50 9.13
CA THR A 422 3.53 13.66 10.19
C THR A 422 2.49 12.67 10.70
N ILE A 423 2.88 11.41 10.85
CA ILE A 423 2.06 10.36 11.47
C ILE A 423 2.76 9.92 12.75
N LEU A 424 2.15 10.18 13.88
CA LEU A 424 2.55 9.62 15.16
C LEU A 424 1.82 8.29 15.35
N ALA A 425 2.56 7.24 15.70
CA ALA A 425 2.00 5.89 15.71
C ALA A 425 2.30 5.18 17.03
N VAL A 426 1.35 4.39 17.52
CA VAL A 426 1.44 3.57 18.75
C VAL A 426 1.13 2.11 18.46
N GLY A 427 1.64 1.22 19.32
CA GLY A 427 1.42 -0.22 19.24
C GLY A 427 2.50 -0.97 18.48
N ALA A 428 2.46 -2.31 18.56
CA ALA A 428 3.44 -3.16 17.91
C ALA A 428 3.37 -3.05 16.40
N GLY A 429 4.55 -3.02 15.76
CA GLY A 429 4.69 -2.88 14.32
C GLY A 429 4.31 -1.50 13.77
N ALA A 430 3.87 -0.57 14.61
CA ALA A 430 3.56 0.79 14.20
C ALA A 430 4.83 1.55 13.78
N SER A 431 4.69 2.45 12.82
CA SER A 431 5.78 3.28 12.31
C SER A 431 5.40 4.75 12.35
N THR A 432 5.95 5.47 13.31
CA THR A 432 5.92 6.93 13.31
C THR A 432 6.67 7.44 12.09
N LYS A 433 6.04 8.27 11.28
CA LYS A 433 6.62 8.91 10.09
C LYS A 433 6.63 10.42 10.30
N LEU A 434 7.79 10.97 10.54
CA LEU A 434 7.97 12.42 10.68
C LEU A 434 8.19 13.01 9.29
N VAL A 435 7.47 14.08 8.97
CA VAL A 435 7.52 14.79 7.68
C VAL A 435 7.72 16.27 7.93
N ASP A 436 8.81 16.80 7.42
CA ASP A 436 9.01 18.24 7.30
C ASP A 436 8.57 18.69 5.89
N ARG A 437 7.42 19.34 5.82
CA ARG A 437 6.82 19.79 4.55
C ARG A 437 7.66 20.84 3.82
N ARG A 438 8.47 21.62 4.54
CA ARG A 438 9.29 22.68 3.95
C ARG A 438 10.52 22.13 3.25
N THR A 439 11.20 21.16 3.89
CA THR A 439 12.44 20.58 3.36
C THR A 439 12.22 19.28 2.59
N GLY A 440 11.05 18.63 2.75
CA GLY A 440 10.77 17.29 2.24
C GLY A 440 11.51 16.19 3.02
N ARG A 441 12.13 16.50 4.17
CA ARG A 441 12.84 15.54 5.02
C ARG A 441 11.82 14.59 5.66
N ILE A 442 12.14 13.29 5.62
CA ILE A 442 11.31 12.23 6.22
C ILE A 442 12.19 11.38 7.11
N LYS A 443 11.71 11.11 8.34
CA LYS A 443 12.31 10.14 9.27
C LYS A 443 11.26 9.15 9.73
N ARG A 444 11.66 7.88 9.91
CA ARG A 444 10.79 6.84 10.46
C ARG A 444 11.35 6.31 11.77
N ILE A 445 10.47 6.17 12.76
CA ILE A 445 10.75 5.54 14.05
C ILE A 445 9.76 4.38 14.16
N THR A 446 10.28 3.14 14.17
CA THR A 446 9.45 1.93 14.16
C THR A 446 9.45 1.25 15.51
N ASN A 447 8.28 0.86 15.99
CA ASN A 447 8.14 0.03 17.17
C ASN A 447 8.52 -1.43 16.86
N HIS A 448 8.84 -2.20 17.90
CA HIS A 448 9.05 -3.64 17.76
C HIS A 448 7.86 -4.30 17.07
N LYS A 449 8.19 -5.21 16.17
CA LYS A 449 7.24 -5.74 15.20
C LYS A 449 6.20 -6.67 15.81
N TYR A 450 6.62 -7.48 16.80
CA TYR A 450 5.77 -8.48 17.42
C TYR A 450 5.22 -8.00 18.77
N PRO A 451 3.97 -8.32 19.15
CA PRO A 451 3.38 -7.88 20.41
C PRO A 451 4.19 -8.25 21.66
N TYR A 452 4.78 -9.46 21.70
CA TYR A 452 5.62 -9.88 22.81
C TYR A 452 6.94 -9.08 22.89
N GLU A 453 7.59 -8.80 21.76
CA GLU A 453 8.79 -7.95 21.74
C GLU A 453 8.45 -6.51 22.15
N TYR A 454 7.27 -6.02 21.72
CA TYR A 454 6.75 -4.72 22.12
C TYR A 454 6.59 -4.61 23.63
N LEU A 455 6.05 -5.66 24.28
CA LEU A 455 5.89 -5.71 25.72
C LEU A 455 7.23 -5.83 26.47
N ASP A 456 8.05 -6.80 26.04
CA ASP A 456 9.30 -7.12 26.76
C ASP A 456 10.36 -6.02 26.61
N ARG A 457 10.29 -5.20 25.56
CA ARG A 457 11.21 -4.09 25.26
C ARG A 457 10.51 -2.74 25.22
N PHE A 458 9.48 -2.56 26.01
CA PHE A 458 8.64 -1.36 25.99
C PHE A 458 9.42 -0.07 26.30
N ASN A 459 10.40 -0.12 27.20
CA ASN A 459 11.22 1.03 27.54
C ASN A 459 12.03 1.55 26.33
N ASP A 460 12.53 0.65 25.46
CA ASP A 460 13.24 1.07 24.24
C ASP A 460 12.30 1.88 23.33
N ILE A 461 11.01 1.50 23.29
CA ILE A 461 10.02 2.22 22.48
C ILE A 461 9.81 3.63 23.01
N LEU A 462 9.65 3.78 24.35
CA LEU A 462 9.48 5.08 24.96
C LEU A 462 10.70 5.97 24.78
N GLU A 463 11.92 5.40 24.83
CA GLU A 463 13.17 6.12 24.56
C GLU A 463 13.27 6.56 23.10
N ASN A 464 13.00 5.66 22.15
CA ASN A 464 13.04 5.96 20.71
C ASN A 464 12.05 7.07 20.33
N LYS A 465 10.89 7.17 21.00
CA LYS A 465 9.95 8.27 20.76
C LYS A 465 10.50 9.65 21.07
N ARG A 466 11.52 9.76 21.95
CA ARG A 466 12.19 11.04 22.21
C ARG A 466 12.91 11.59 20.98
N GLU A 467 13.25 10.75 20.01
CA GLU A 467 13.83 11.19 18.74
C GLU A 467 12.88 12.09 17.91
N ILE A 468 11.59 12.12 18.25
CA ILE A 468 10.62 13.04 17.64
C ILE A 468 11.04 14.49 17.90
N PHE A 469 11.50 14.81 19.11
CA PHE A 469 11.98 16.15 19.43
C PHE A 469 13.14 16.58 18.51
N SER A 470 14.14 15.73 18.33
CA SER A 470 15.31 16.06 17.51
C SER A 470 15.03 16.21 16.01
N PHE A 471 13.84 15.85 15.57
CA PHE A 471 13.42 16.06 14.19
C PHE A 471 12.84 17.46 13.96
N PHE A 472 12.12 18.02 14.95
CA PHE A 472 11.43 19.30 14.84
C PHE A 472 12.21 20.48 15.43
N VAL A 473 13.24 20.21 16.24
CA VAL A 473 14.18 21.19 16.80
C VAL A 473 15.49 21.15 16.02
#